data_02e94a4d3ea7451f6b005847144fc5d7
#
_entry.id   02e94a4d3ea7451f6b005847144fc5d7
#
_cell.length_a   1.000
_cell.length_b   1.000
_cell.length_c   1.000
_cell.angle_alpha   90.00
_cell.angle_beta   90.00
_cell.angle_gamma   90.00
#
_symmetry.space_group_name_H-M   'P 1'
#
loop_
_entity.id
_entity.type
_entity.pdbx_description
1 polymer ?
#
loop_
_entity_poly.entity_id
_entity_poly.type
_entity_poly.pdbx_seq_one_letter_code
_entity_poly.pdbx_strand_id
1 'polypeptide(L)'
;MPDLPPLARFGARVATGLLDVTSDPAALDGTGFWAVCADFEGRLVCARFADVREEPVPAPVPGAWRGPAAGDWTSSLDRAAYTAGVRRIREHIAAGEVYQANLCRVLTAPVAADADVDALTALLARGNPAPFAGTIRLPAHGIETATASPELFLRREGRIVESGPIKGTGRTEADLLDKDYAENVMIVDLVRNDLGRVCATGSVSVPDLCAVEKHPGLVHLVSTVRGELPDGAGWPELLDAAFPPGSVTGAPKSSALRIIEALETAPRGPYCGGIGWVDADRGTGELAVGIRTFWIDRADTGAAVLRFGTGAGITWGSDPEAEWAETELKASRLLAVASGAYEVTAPYRAEGEGLT
;
A
#
# COMPACT_ATOMS: atom_id res chain seq x y z
N MET A 1 19.49 0.45 -19.22
CA MET A 1 18.50 -0.11 -18.27
C MET A 1 18.73 -1.61 -18.18
N PRO A 2 18.50 -2.27 -17.03
CA PRO A 2 18.57 -3.72 -16.98
C PRO A 2 17.55 -4.31 -17.97
N ASP A 3 17.98 -5.33 -18.72
CA ASP A 3 17.14 -6.03 -19.71
C ASP A 3 16.24 -7.06 -19.00
N LEU A 4 15.52 -6.60 -17.97
CA LEU A 4 14.58 -7.41 -17.22
C LEU A 4 13.20 -7.37 -17.90
N PRO A 5 12.62 -8.51 -18.27
CA PRO A 5 11.32 -8.54 -18.95
C PRO A 5 10.21 -8.00 -18.06
N PRO A 6 9.18 -7.36 -18.66
CA PRO A 6 7.97 -6.99 -17.93
C PRO A 6 7.35 -8.17 -17.20
N LEU A 7 6.95 -7.91 -15.93
CA LEU A 7 6.36 -8.93 -15.05
C LEU A 7 5.42 -8.27 -14.05
N ALA A 8 4.32 -8.94 -13.74
CA ALA A 8 3.56 -8.64 -12.54
C ALA A 8 3.32 -9.93 -11.74
N ARG A 9 3.37 -9.81 -10.40
CA ARG A 9 3.14 -10.91 -9.46
C ARG A 9 2.24 -10.42 -8.33
N PHE A 10 1.18 -11.18 -8.01
CA PHE A 10 0.29 -10.92 -6.89
C PHE A 10 -0.03 -12.24 -6.19
N GLY A 11 0.60 -12.48 -5.04
CA GLY A 11 0.58 -13.80 -4.41
C GLY A 11 1.15 -14.88 -5.33
N ALA A 12 0.38 -15.92 -5.57
CA ALA A 12 0.77 -17.00 -6.51
C ALA A 12 0.54 -16.66 -7.98
N ARG A 13 -0.20 -15.58 -8.29
CA ARG A 13 -0.52 -15.21 -9.67
C ARG A 13 0.65 -14.46 -10.31
N VAL A 14 1.14 -14.95 -11.45
CA VAL A 14 2.23 -14.35 -12.23
C VAL A 14 1.73 -14.04 -13.63
N ALA A 15 1.97 -12.80 -14.07
CA ALA A 15 1.62 -12.31 -15.39
C ALA A 15 2.86 -11.90 -16.17
N THR A 16 2.99 -12.39 -17.42
CA THR A 16 4.09 -12.12 -18.35
C THR A 16 3.56 -11.87 -19.75
N GLY A 17 4.44 -11.47 -20.69
CA GLY A 17 4.00 -11.17 -22.05
C GLY A 17 3.21 -9.86 -22.09
N LEU A 18 3.85 -8.74 -21.77
CA LEU A 18 3.23 -7.41 -21.83
C LEU A 18 2.66 -7.13 -23.23
N LEU A 19 1.37 -6.83 -23.31
CA LEU A 19 0.63 -6.53 -24.54
C LEU A 19 0.41 -5.05 -24.74
N ASP A 20 0.05 -4.35 -23.67
CA ASP A 20 -0.43 -2.96 -23.75
C ASP A 20 -0.20 -2.23 -22.42
N VAL A 21 -0.03 -0.91 -22.46
CA VAL A 21 0.06 -0.05 -21.30
C VAL A 21 -0.73 1.23 -21.55
N THR A 22 -1.65 1.55 -20.66
CA THR A 22 -2.49 2.74 -20.75
C THR A 22 -2.64 3.43 -19.39
N SER A 23 -3.02 4.71 -19.43
CA SER A 23 -3.46 5.47 -18.25
C SER A 23 -5.00 5.62 -18.18
N ASP A 24 -5.73 5.02 -19.12
CA ASP A 24 -7.18 5.09 -19.14
C ASP A 24 -7.78 3.97 -18.27
N PRO A 25 -8.44 4.30 -17.15
CA PRO A 25 -9.07 3.31 -16.27
C PRO A 25 -10.21 2.55 -16.94
N ALA A 26 -10.81 3.06 -18.04
CA ALA A 26 -11.87 2.35 -18.77
C ALA A 26 -11.38 1.04 -19.40
N ALA A 27 -10.08 0.90 -19.66
CA ALA A 27 -9.48 -0.34 -20.13
C ALA A 27 -9.67 -1.50 -19.14
N LEU A 28 -9.81 -1.23 -17.84
CA LEU A 28 -10.01 -2.22 -16.80
C LEU A 28 -11.41 -2.87 -16.82
N ASP A 29 -12.37 -2.27 -17.51
CA ASP A 29 -13.71 -2.84 -17.75
C ASP A 29 -13.81 -3.50 -19.13
N GLY A 30 -12.71 -3.57 -19.88
CA GLY A 30 -12.61 -4.18 -21.20
C GLY A 30 -12.35 -5.69 -21.12
N THR A 31 -11.18 -6.12 -21.59
CA THR A 31 -10.77 -7.54 -21.65
C THR A 31 -9.35 -7.76 -21.17
N GLY A 32 -9.04 -8.98 -20.71
CA GLY A 32 -7.72 -9.44 -20.34
C GLY A 32 -7.35 -9.16 -18.88
N PHE A 33 -6.12 -9.55 -18.55
CA PHE A 33 -5.55 -9.37 -17.20
C PHE A 33 -4.64 -8.14 -17.15
N TRP A 34 -4.88 -7.28 -16.19
CA TRP A 34 -4.20 -6.00 -16.00
C TRP A 34 -3.48 -5.95 -14.66
N ALA A 35 -2.22 -5.55 -14.66
CA ALA A 35 -1.55 -5.04 -13.47
C ALA A 35 -1.79 -3.52 -13.37
N VAL A 36 -2.08 -3.05 -12.18
CA VAL A 36 -2.46 -1.64 -11.93
C VAL A 36 -1.54 -1.03 -10.89
N CYS A 37 -0.97 0.12 -11.21
CA CYS A 37 -0.26 0.98 -10.28
C CYS A 37 -0.79 2.41 -10.42
N ALA A 38 -1.38 2.92 -9.35
CA ALA A 38 -1.80 4.32 -9.25
C ALA A 38 -0.93 5.01 -8.21
N ASP A 39 -0.12 5.98 -8.61
CA ASP A 39 0.68 6.80 -7.70
C ASP A 39 -0.24 7.72 -6.90
N PHE A 40 0.14 8.07 -5.68
CA PHE A 40 -0.65 8.96 -4.80
C PHE A 40 -1.00 10.29 -5.49
N GLU A 41 -0.12 10.82 -6.33
CA GLU A 41 -0.31 12.03 -7.11
C GLU A 41 -1.24 11.86 -8.32
N GLY A 42 -1.82 10.66 -8.53
CA GLY A 42 -2.83 10.40 -9.55
C GLY A 42 -2.29 9.88 -10.89
N ARG A 43 -0.98 9.62 -11.03
CA ARG A 43 -0.46 8.91 -12.20
C ARG A 43 -0.97 7.47 -12.18
N LEU A 44 -1.73 7.07 -13.20
CA LEU A 44 -2.24 5.70 -13.35
C LEU A 44 -1.47 4.97 -14.45
N VAL A 45 -1.08 3.73 -14.17
CA VAL A 45 -0.51 2.80 -15.14
C VAL A 45 -1.27 1.49 -15.06
N CYS A 46 -1.94 1.12 -16.15
CA CYS A 46 -2.62 -0.16 -16.34
C CYS A 46 -1.85 -0.94 -17.43
N ALA A 47 -1.29 -2.08 -17.07
CA ALA A 47 -0.48 -2.90 -17.97
C ALA A 47 -1.17 -4.24 -18.22
N ARG A 48 -1.50 -4.53 -19.49
CA ARG A 48 -2.17 -5.76 -19.90
C ARG A 48 -1.16 -6.84 -20.25
N PHE A 49 -1.40 -8.06 -19.74
CA PHE A 49 -0.53 -9.21 -19.96
C PHE A 49 -1.25 -10.34 -20.70
N ALA A 50 -0.49 -11.08 -21.53
CA ALA A 50 -0.99 -12.19 -22.32
C ALA A 50 -1.11 -13.48 -21.50
N ASP A 51 -0.08 -13.78 -20.70
CA ASP A 51 0.08 -15.05 -20.02
C ASP A 51 -0.06 -14.86 -18.52
N VAL A 52 -1.08 -15.48 -17.94
CA VAL A 52 -1.31 -15.49 -16.50
C VAL A 52 -1.32 -16.93 -16.01
N ARG A 53 -0.46 -17.21 -15.02
CA ARG A 53 -0.33 -18.54 -14.44
C ARG A 53 -0.21 -18.48 -12.93
N GLU A 54 -0.51 -19.58 -12.26
CA GLU A 54 -0.27 -19.71 -10.82
C GLU A 54 1.09 -20.37 -10.58
N GLU A 55 1.94 -19.67 -9.86
CA GLU A 55 3.24 -20.14 -9.41
C GLU A 55 3.45 -19.75 -7.96
N PRO A 56 3.97 -20.62 -7.10
CA PRO A 56 4.38 -20.24 -5.75
C PRO A 56 5.34 -19.05 -5.79
N VAL A 57 5.26 -18.18 -4.78
CA VAL A 57 6.26 -17.12 -4.63
C VAL A 57 7.64 -17.79 -4.52
N PRO A 58 8.61 -17.44 -5.37
CA PRO A 58 9.90 -18.08 -5.38
C PRO A 58 10.62 -17.90 -4.04
N ALA A 59 11.34 -18.92 -3.62
CA ALA A 59 12.24 -18.76 -2.50
C ALA A 59 13.32 -17.71 -2.85
N PRO A 60 13.74 -16.86 -1.90
CA PRO A 60 14.82 -15.93 -2.15
C PRO A 60 16.09 -16.64 -2.61
N VAL A 61 16.64 -16.19 -3.73
CA VAL A 61 17.92 -16.70 -4.24
C VAL A 61 19.05 -15.86 -3.63
N PRO A 62 20.04 -16.49 -2.95
CA PRO A 62 21.17 -15.75 -2.39
C PRO A 62 21.88 -14.91 -3.46
N GLY A 63 22.08 -13.62 -3.17
CA GLY A 63 22.75 -12.68 -4.09
C GLY A 63 21.91 -12.14 -5.23
N ALA A 64 20.66 -12.60 -5.44
CA ALA A 64 19.76 -12.05 -6.44
C ALA A 64 19.29 -10.61 -6.11
N TRP A 65 19.19 -10.29 -4.82
CA TRP A 65 18.97 -8.95 -4.34
C TRP A 65 20.22 -8.41 -3.64
N ARG A 66 20.70 -7.26 -4.08
CA ARG A 66 21.79 -6.50 -3.46
C ARG A 66 21.25 -5.14 -3.05
N GLY A 67 20.69 -5.10 -1.86
CA GLY A 67 20.10 -3.89 -1.30
C GLY A 67 21.14 -2.87 -0.83
N PRO A 68 20.67 -1.67 -0.45
CA PRO A 68 21.52 -0.62 0.12
C PRO A 68 22.05 -1.03 1.50
N ALA A 69 23.21 -0.48 1.91
CA ALA A 69 23.63 -0.63 3.30
C ALA A 69 22.65 0.08 4.25
N ALA A 70 22.57 -0.41 5.48
CA ALA A 70 21.63 0.15 6.48
C ALA A 70 21.88 1.64 6.76
N GLY A 71 23.13 2.13 6.60
CA GLY A 71 23.49 3.54 6.80
C GLY A 71 23.27 4.45 5.59
N ASP A 72 22.87 3.92 4.44
CA ASP A 72 22.73 4.70 3.19
C ASP A 72 21.36 5.38 3.06
N TRP A 73 20.43 5.06 3.95
CA TRP A 73 19.09 5.61 3.90
C TRP A 73 19.04 7.07 4.35
N THR A 74 18.48 7.92 3.50
CA THR A 74 18.19 9.33 3.78
C THR A 74 16.68 9.54 3.81
N SER A 75 16.19 10.54 4.53
CA SER A 75 14.78 10.85 4.70
C SER A 75 14.44 12.20 4.10
N SER A 76 13.30 12.32 3.43
CA SER A 76 12.77 13.58 2.87
C SER A 76 12.42 14.60 3.96
N LEU A 77 12.03 14.14 5.15
CA LEU A 77 11.83 14.94 6.36
C LEU A 77 12.70 14.34 7.46
N ASP A 78 13.54 15.14 8.07
CA ASP A 78 14.23 14.77 9.30
C ASP A 78 13.28 14.83 10.51
N ARG A 79 13.78 14.43 11.69
CA ARG A 79 12.97 14.43 12.92
C ARG A 79 12.42 15.82 13.26
N ALA A 80 13.21 16.87 13.08
CA ALA A 80 12.80 18.23 13.40
C ALA A 80 11.68 18.71 12.47
N ALA A 81 11.83 18.48 11.17
CA ALA A 81 10.84 18.84 10.16
C ALA A 81 9.54 18.02 10.32
N TYR A 82 9.67 16.70 10.56
CA TYR A 82 8.50 15.83 10.77
C TYR A 82 7.71 16.24 12.02
N THR A 83 8.37 16.44 13.16
CA THR A 83 7.70 16.85 14.41
C THR A 83 7.09 18.26 14.31
N ALA A 84 7.71 19.16 13.54
CA ALA A 84 7.11 20.47 13.21
C ALA A 84 5.84 20.28 12.35
N GLY A 85 5.86 19.38 11.37
CA GLY A 85 4.70 19.03 10.55
C GLY A 85 3.55 18.48 11.40
N VAL A 86 3.83 17.60 12.35
CA VAL A 86 2.81 17.09 13.31
C VAL A 86 2.16 18.24 14.08
N ARG A 87 2.96 19.18 14.61
CA ARG A 87 2.41 20.36 15.33
C ARG A 87 1.54 21.20 14.39
N ARG A 88 1.97 21.39 13.15
CA ARG A 88 1.21 22.16 12.15
C ARG A 88 -0.13 21.52 11.82
N ILE A 89 -0.18 20.19 11.65
CA ILE A 89 -1.45 19.47 11.43
C ILE A 89 -2.37 19.64 12.65
N ARG A 90 -1.86 19.57 13.87
CA ARG A 90 -2.65 19.81 15.07
C ARG A 90 -3.22 21.24 15.14
N GLU A 91 -2.51 22.25 14.64
CA GLU A 91 -3.03 23.62 14.48
C GLU A 91 -4.22 23.64 13.49
N HIS A 92 -4.13 22.95 12.35
CA HIS A 92 -5.23 22.82 11.40
C HIS A 92 -6.44 22.08 12.01
N ILE A 93 -6.20 21.07 12.86
CA ILE A 93 -7.26 20.38 13.60
C ILE A 93 -7.92 21.32 14.58
N ALA A 94 -7.15 22.11 15.34
CA ALA A 94 -7.67 23.11 16.29
C ALA A 94 -8.48 24.20 15.59
N ALA A 95 -8.12 24.55 14.36
CA ALA A 95 -8.87 25.49 13.52
C ALA A 95 -10.14 24.89 12.90
N GLY A 96 -10.38 23.58 13.07
CA GLY A 96 -11.55 22.88 12.51
C GLY A 96 -11.46 22.59 11.01
N GLU A 97 -10.26 22.65 10.41
CA GLU A 97 -10.08 22.41 8.97
C GLU A 97 -10.05 20.93 8.61
N VAL A 98 -9.55 20.08 9.52
CA VAL A 98 -9.49 18.62 9.39
C VAL A 98 -9.70 17.95 10.76
N TYR A 99 -10.16 16.71 10.75
CA TYR A 99 -10.18 15.83 11.93
C TYR A 99 -8.87 15.05 12.05
N GLN A 100 -8.32 14.66 10.90
CA GLN A 100 -7.08 13.93 10.76
C GLN A 100 -6.41 14.27 9.43
N ALA A 101 -5.06 14.28 9.40
CA ALA A 101 -4.29 14.23 8.17
C ALA A 101 -3.08 13.31 8.36
N ASN A 102 -2.77 12.49 7.34
CA ASN A 102 -1.56 11.68 7.37
C ASN A 102 -0.36 12.55 7.01
N LEU A 103 0.72 12.40 7.79
CA LEU A 103 2.03 12.98 7.48
C LEU A 103 3.00 11.86 7.15
N CYS A 104 3.61 11.95 5.97
CA CYS A 104 4.51 10.92 5.46
C CYS A 104 5.90 11.49 5.16
N ARG A 105 6.88 10.59 5.12
CA ARG A 105 8.23 10.84 4.65
C ARG A 105 8.70 9.71 3.76
N VAL A 106 9.51 10.02 2.78
CA VAL A 106 10.09 9.07 1.84
C VAL A 106 11.55 8.85 2.20
N LEU A 107 11.90 7.60 2.43
CA LEU A 107 13.26 7.14 2.64
C LEU A 107 13.86 6.74 1.29
N THR A 108 15.11 7.12 1.06
CA THR A 108 15.79 6.92 -0.24
C THR A 108 17.21 6.41 0.01
N ALA A 109 17.62 5.39 -0.72
CA ALA A 109 18.99 4.89 -0.69
C ALA A 109 19.43 4.44 -2.09
N PRO A 110 20.74 4.55 -2.44
CA PRO A 110 21.26 4.06 -3.70
C PRO A 110 21.13 2.54 -3.78
N VAL A 111 20.85 2.02 -4.96
CA VAL A 111 20.78 0.58 -5.21
C VAL A 111 21.50 0.26 -6.52
N ALA A 112 21.92 -1.01 -6.68
CA ALA A 112 22.60 -1.46 -7.89
C ALA A 112 21.74 -1.19 -9.14
N ALA A 113 22.39 -0.81 -10.25
CA ALA A 113 21.68 -0.52 -11.50
C ALA A 113 20.93 -1.73 -12.08
N ASP A 114 21.32 -2.95 -11.70
CA ASP A 114 20.68 -4.21 -12.08
C ASP A 114 19.75 -4.77 -11.01
N ALA A 115 19.41 -4.00 -9.98
CA ALA A 115 18.51 -4.45 -8.91
C ALA A 115 17.13 -4.84 -9.46
N ASP A 116 16.61 -5.97 -8.99
CA ASP A 116 15.31 -6.51 -9.40
C ASP A 116 14.31 -6.50 -8.25
N VAL A 117 13.22 -5.78 -8.42
CA VAL A 117 12.13 -5.70 -7.41
C VAL A 117 11.46 -7.06 -7.16
N ASP A 118 11.47 -8.01 -8.12
CA ASP A 118 10.90 -9.34 -7.89
C ASP A 118 11.77 -10.14 -6.90
N ALA A 119 13.09 -9.97 -6.96
CA ALA A 119 13.98 -10.54 -5.95
C ALA A 119 13.77 -9.92 -4.55
N LEU A 120 13.50 -8.62 -4.48
CA LEU A 120 13.13 -7.97 -3.21
C LEU A 120 11.78 -8.51 -2.68
N THR A 121 10.79 -8.70 -3.56
CA THR A 121 9.50 -9.27 -3.17
C THR A 121 9.63 -10.66 -2.56
N ALA A 122 10.52 -11.50 -3.11
CA ALA A 122 10.79 -12.81 -2.54
C ALA A 122 11.38 -12.74 -1.12
N LEU A 123 12.22 -11.74 -0.82
CA LEU A 123 12.73 -11.47 0.53
C LEU A 123 11.62 -10.96 1.45
N LEU A 124 10.79 -10.03 0.98
CA LEU A 124 9.67 -9.48 1.74
C LEU A 124 8.66 -10.57 2.09
N ALA A 125 8.36 -11.50 1.18
CA ALA A 125 7.46 -12.62 1.44
C ALA A 125 7.90 -13.49 2.62
N ARG A 126 9.20 -13.58 2.90
CA ARG A 126 9.76 -14.29 4.07
C ARG A 126 9.90 -13.39 5.29
N GLY A 127 10.40 -12.16 5.08
CA GLY A 127 10.71 -11.24 6.17
C GLY A 127 9.51 -10.46 6.70
N ASN A 128 8.49 -10.25 5.87
CA ASN A 128 7.26 -9.52 6.22
C ASN A 128 6.09 -10.02 5.36
N PRO A 129 5.61 -11.27 5.55
CA PRO A 129 4.49 -11.79 4.78
C PRO A 129 3.24 -10.90 4.91
N ALA A 130 2.54 -10.69 3.82
CA ALA A 130 1.37 -9.83 3.77
C ALA A 130 0.34 -10.35 2.76
N PRO A 131 -0.98 -10.12 3.02
CA PRO A 131 -2.06 -10.66 2.17
C PRO A 131 -2.04 -10.09 0.76
N PHE A 132 -1.62 -8.84 0.57
CA PHE A 132 -1.59 -8.16 -0.73
C PHE A 132 -0.14 -7.91 -1.19
N ALA A 133 0.71 -8.92 -1.01
CA ALA A 133 2.09 -8.85 -1.49
C ALA A 133 2.15 -8.96 -3.02
N GLY A 134 3.01 -8.17 -3.66
CA GLY A 134 3.15 -8.20 -5.10
C GLY A 134 4.33 -7.43 -5.66
N THR A 135 4.56 -7.64 -6.94
CA THR A 135 5.56 -6.95 -7.78
C THR A 135 4.90 -6.42 -9.03
N ILE A 136 5.23 -5.21 -9.45
CA ILE A 136 5.05 -4.75 -10.83
C ILE A 136 6.41 -4.27 -11.32
N ARG A 137 6.91 -4.89 -12.40
CA ARG A 137 8.18 -4.56 -13.03
C ARG A 137 7.96 -4.21 -14.48
N LEU A 138 7.94 -2.91 -14.77
CA LEU A 138 7.76 -2.31 -16.08
C LEU A 138 8.80 -1.20 -16.26
N PRO A 139 10.11 -1.53 -16.37
CA PRO A 139 11.17 -0.51 -16.35
C PRO A 139 11.05 0.51 -17.48
N ALA A 140 10.59 0.12 -18.66
CA ALA A 140 10.33 1.04 -19.77
C ALA A 140 9.22 2.07 -19.51
N HIS A 141 8.39 1.83 -18.49
CA HIS A 141 7.28 2.71 -18.07
C HIS A 141 7.54 3.37 -16.72
N GLY A 142 8.74 3.20 -16.15
CA GLY A 142 9.12 3.78 -14.87
C GLY A 142 8.33 3.23 -13.68
N ILE A 143 7.90 1.97 -13.75
CA ILE A 143 7.22 1.26 -12.66
C ILE A 143 8.01 0.03 -12.29
N GLU A 144 8.61 0.07 -11.11
CA GLU A 144 9.32 -1.05 -10.51
C GLU A 144 9.00 -1.06 -9.02
N THR A 145 7.96 -1.80 -8.62
CA THR A 145 7.45 -1.81 -7.25
C THR A 145 7.50 -3.20 -6.63
N ALA A 146 7.81 -3.25 -5.33
CA ALA A 146 7.70 -4.43 -4.48
C ALA A 146 6.85 -4.05 -3.27
N THR A 147 5.66 -4.61 -3.17
CA THR A 147 4.72 -4.32 -2.08
C THR A 147 4.53 -5.51 -1.15
N ALA A 148 4.46 -5.23 0.16
CA ALA A 148 4.02 -6.15 1.20
C ALA A 148 2.84 -5.52 1.95
N SER A 149 1.86 -5.02 1.21
CA SER A 149 0.71 -4.32 1.78
C SER A 149 -0.18 -5.25 2.60
N PRO A 150 -0.58 -4.84 3.80
CA PRO A 150 -1.57 -5.55 4.58
C PRO A 150 -3.01 -5.13 4.24
N GLU A 151 -3.22 -3.98 3.56
CA GLU A 151 -4.49 -3.28 3.52
C GLU A 151 -5.15 -3.32 2.14
N LEU A 152 -6.42 -3.75 2.11
CA LEU A 152 -7.26 -3.73 0.92
C LEU A 152 -7.75 -2.31 0.65
N PHE A 153 -7.39 -1.75 -0.51
CA PHE A 153 -7.97 -0.51 -0.99
C PHE A 153 -9.34 -0.76 -1.63
N LEU A 154 -9.38 -1.56 -2.70
CA LEU A 154 -10.59 -1.91 -3.43
C LEU A 154 -10.53 -3.35 -3.89
N ARG A 155 -11.60 -4.09 -3.66
CA ARG A 155 -11.90 -5.37 -4.32
C ARG A 155 -13.19 -5.21 -5.09
N ARG A 156 -13.24 -5.79 -6.28
CA ARG A 156 -14.45 -5.85 -7.09
C ARG A 156 -14.71 -7.27 -7.56
N GLU A 157 -15.96 -7.71 -7.43
CA GLU A 157 -16.48 -8.97 -7.98
C GLU A 157 -17.81 -8.66 -8.67
N GLY A 158 -17.80 -8.60 -10.00
CA GLY A 158 -18.93 -8.14 -10.77
C GLY A 158 -19.31 -6.69 -10.41
N ARG A 159 -20.48 -6.52 -9.79
CA ARG A 159 -20.95 -5.21 -9.29
C ARG A 159 -20.65 -4.95 -7.82
N ILE A 160 -20.28 -5.98 -7.08
CA ILE A 160 -19.95 -5.83 -5.65
C ILE A 160 -18.55 -5.24 -5.52
N VAL A 161 -18.44 -4.20 -4.70
CA VAL A 161 -17.17 -3.55 -4.36
C VAL A 161 -16.97 -3.55 -2.85
N GLU A 162 -15.74 -3.75 -2.42
CA GLU A 162 -15.34 -3.76 -1.02
C GLU A 162 -14.08 -2.94 -0.82
N SER A 163 -13.95 -2.36 0.38
CA SER A 163 -12.73 -1.76 0.90
C SER A 163 -12.51 -2.24 2.33
N GLY A 164 -11.24 -2.51 2.69
CA GLY A 164 -10.90 -3.12 3.98
C GLY A 164 -9.92 -2.27 4.77
N PRO A 165 -10.33 -1.11 5.33
CA PRO A 165 -9.42 -0.28 6.11
C PRO A 165 -8.97 -0.97 7.40
N ILE A 166 -7.67 -0.83 7.71
CA ILE A 166 -7.04 -1.36 8.91
C ILE A 166 -6.60 -0.19 9.80
N LYS A 167 -6.92 -0.30 11.09
CA LYS A 167 -6.37 0.56 12.14
C LYS A 167 -6.12 -0.31 13.38
N GLY A 168 -5.08 0.05 14.14
CA GLY A 168 -4.66 -0.77 15.26
C GLY A 168 -3.94 -2.05 14.85
N THR A 169 -2.78 -2.26 15.43
CA THR A 169 -1.99 -3.48 15.29
C THR A 169 -1.39 -3.80 16.65
N GLY A 170 -1.61 -5.00 17.14
CA GLY A 170 -1.07 -5.49 18.40
C GLY A 170 -0.45 -6.87 18.23
N ARG A 171 0.23 -7.36 19.26
CA ARG A 171 0.63 -8.77 19.35
C ARG A 171 -0.55 -9.65 19.75
N THR A 172 -1.42 -9.07 20.56
CA THR A 172 -2.66 -9.68 21.06
C THR A 172 -3.80 -8.66 20.98
N GLU A 173 -5.02 -9.12 21.12
CA GLU A 173 -6.20 -8.26 21.17
C GLU A 173 -6.16 -7.25 22.33
N ALA A 174 -5.51 -7.61 23.45
CA ALA A 174 -5.36 -6.71 24.60
C ALA A 174 -4.43 -5.51 24.34
N ASP A 175 -3.65 -5.53 23.25
CA ASP A 175 -2.78 -4.42 22.86
C ASP A 175 -3.53 -3.36 22.02
N LEU A 176 -4.75 -3.67 21.56
CA LEU A 176 -5.59 -2.72 20.81
C LEU A 176 -6.20 -1.70 21.79
N LEU A 177 -6.04 -0.43 21.48
CA LEU A 177 -6.44 0.68 22.34
C LEU A 177 -7.78 1.28 21.89
N ASP A 178 -8.50 1.92 22.79
CA ASP A 178 -9.76 2.63 22.48
C ASP A 178 -9.57 3.64 21.33
N LYS A 179 -8.40 4.28 21.23
CA LYS A 179 -8.06 5.18 20.12
C LYS A 179 -8.06 4.46 18.77
N ASP A 180 -7.62 3.20 18.71
CA ASP A 180 -7.56 2.43 17.46
C ASP A 180 -8.97 2.13 16.94
N TYR A 181 -9.90 1.84 17.83
CA TYR A 181 -11.33 1.68 17.51
C TYR A 181 -11.94 2.99 17.01
N ALA A 182 -11.67 4.12 17.68
CA ALA A 182 -12.17 5.42 17.26
C ALA A 182 -11.63 5.85 15.88
N GLU A 183 -10.34 5.63 15.64
CA GLU A 183 -9.71 5.90 14.34
C GLU A 183 -10.28 4.98 13.24
N ASN A 184 -10.50 3.69 13.54
CA ASN A 184 -11.09 2.77 12.59
C ASN A 184 -12.50 3.21 12.18
N VAL A 185 -13.36 3.54 13.13
CA VAL A 185 -14.72 4.04 12.88
C VAL A 185 -14.69 5.30 11.99
N MET A 186 -13.78 6.24 12.27
CA MET A 186 -13.65 7.47 11.47
C MET A 186 -13.24 7.15 10.02
N ILE A 187 -12.31 6.23 9.81
CA ILE A 187 -11.89 5.82 8.46
C ILE A 187 -13.00 5.04 7.74
N VAL A 188 -13.71 4.19 8.45
CA VAL A 188 -14.91 3.51 7.91
C VAL A 188 -15.94 4.52 7.39
N ASP A 189 -16.19 5.58 8.13
CA ASP A 189 -17.13 6.62 7.69
C ASP A 189 -16.63 7.36 6.43
N LEU A 190 -15.32 7.62 6.36
CA LEU A 190 -14.71 8.21 5.16
C LEU A 190 -14.83 7.27 3.94
N VAL A 191 -14.54 5.98 4.10
CA VAL A 191 -14.67 4.97 3.03
C VAL A 191 -16.14 4.79 2.62
N ARG A 192 -17.08 4.79 3.58
CA ARG A 192 -18.51 4.78 3.28
C ARG A 192 -18.94 5.99 2.44
N ASN A 193 -18.42 7.17 2.75
CA ASN A 193 -18.66 8.37 1.96
C ASN A 193 -18.10 8.24 0.53
N ASP A 194 -16.86 7.71 0.39
CA ASP A 194 -16.24 7.50 -0.92
C ASP A 194 -17.05 6.51 -1.77
N LEU A 195 -17.39 5.33 -1.24
CA LEU A 195 -18.21 4.34 -1.94
C LEU A 195 -19.66 4.83 -2.16
N GLY A 196 -20.18 5.63 -1.25
CA GLY A 196 -21.52 6.23 -1.37
C GLY A 196 -21.68 7.18 -2.55
N ARG A 197 -20.59 7.71 -3.09
CA ARG A 197 -20.59 8.58 -4.28
C ARG A 197 -20.77 7.82 -5.58
N VAL A 198 -20.44 6.51 -5.60
CA VAL A 198 -20.43 5.70 -6.82
C VAL A 198 -21.38 4.51 -6.74
N CYS A 199 -21.66 3.98 -5.56
CA CYS A 199 -22.54 2.83 -5.38
C CYS A 199 -24.03 3.21 -5.46
N ALA A 200 -24.86 2.24 -5.78
CA ALA A 200 -26.32 2.40 -5.80
C ALA A 200 -26.83 2.87 -4.44
N THR A 201 -27.78 3.80 -4.46
CA THR A 201 -28.34 4.40 -3.23
C THR A 201 -28.87 3.30 -2.30
N GLY A 202 -28.41 3.32 -1.04
CA GLY A 202 -28.81 2.36 -0.01
C GLY A 202 -28.07 1.01 -0.04
N SER A 203 -27.15 0.79 -0.99
CA SER A 203 -26.37 -0.47 -1.08
C SER A 203 -25.14 -0.48 -0.19
N VAL A 204 -24.64 0.68 0.25
CA VAL A 204 -23.42 0.75 1.08
C VAL A 204 -23.71 0.27 2.49
N SER A 205 -22.96 -0.72 2.94
CA SER A 205 -23.07 -1.36 4.25
C SER A 205 -21.70 -1.58 4.87
N VAL A 206 -21.68 -1.89 6.16
CA VAL A 206 -20.46 -2.26 6.91
C VAL A 206 -20.72 -3.64 7.53
N PRO A 207 -20.50 -4.73 6.78
CA PRO A 207 -20.74 -6.08 7.29
C PRO A 207 -19.86 -6.41 8.49
N ASP A 208 -18.61 -5.93 8.52
CA ASP A 208 -17.68 -6.11 9.62
C ASP A 208 -17.15 -4.74 10.07
N LEU A 209 -17.43 -4.37 11.32
CA LEU A 209 -16.91 -3.16 11.94
C LEU A 209 -15.96 -3.51 13.07
N CYS A 210 -14.72 -3.06 12.98
CA CYS A 210 -13.70 -3.27 14.01
C CYS A 210 -13.50 -4.76 14.38
N ALA A 211 -13.53 -5.65 13.38
CA ALA A 211 -13.24 -7.06 13.59
C ALA A 211 -11.75 -7.28 13.89
N VAL A 212 -11.47 -8.16 14.86
CA VAL A 212 -10.09 -8.53 15.18
C VAL A 212 -9.66 -9.68 14.29
N GLU A 213 -8.76 -9.41 13.35
CA GLU A 213 -8.15 -10.43 12.51
C GLU A 213 -6.82 -10.90 13.09
N LYS A 214 -6.68 -12.22 13.22
CA LYS A 214 -5.46 -12.85 13.75
C LYS A 214 -4.55 -13.31 12.63
N HIS A 215 -3.31 -12.85 12.69
CA HIS A 215 -2.22 -13.27 11.81
C HIS A 215 -1.07 -13.88 12.62
N PRO A 216 -0.17 -14.65 12.01
CA PRO A 216 0.98 -15.19 12.74
C PRO A 216 1.79 -14.10 13.44
N GLY A 217 1.72 -14.05 14.78
CA GLY A 217 2.46 -13.12 15.62
C GLY A 217 1.90 -11.71 15.75
N LEU A 218 0.70 -11.42 15.21
CA LEU A 218 0.05 -10.13 15.38
C LEU A 218 -1.47 -10.21 15.16
N VAL A 219 -2.18 -9.18 15.62
CA VAL A 219 -3.60 -8.97 15.34
C VAL A 219 -3.81 -7.61 14.71
N HIS A 220 -4.80 -7.50 13.83
CA HIS A 220 -5.25 -6.25 13.21
C HIS A 220 -6.70 -5.97 13.55
N LEU A 221 -7.04 -4.68 13.66
CA LEU A 221 -8.42 -4.22 13.73
C LEU A 221 -8.84 -3.84 12.31
N VAL A 222 -9.69 -4.66 11.70
CA VAL A 222 -10.11 -4.54 10.31
C VAL A 222 -11.60 -4.25 10.23
N SER A 223 -12.00 -3.40 9.31
CA SER A 223 -13.41 -3.21 8.96
C SER A 223 -13.61 -3.48 7.47
N THR A 224 -14.81 -3.91 7.10
CA THR A 224 -15.21 -4.10 5.70
C THR A 224 -16.33 -3.13 5.36
N VAL A 225 -16.11 -2.31 4.34
CA VAL A 225 -17.14 -1.48 3.73
C VAL A 225 -17.49 -2.06 2.38
N ARG A 226 -18.75 -2.37 2.15
CA ARG A 226 -19.25 -3.00 0.92
C ARG A 226 -20.32 -2.14 0.28
N GLY A 227 -20.34 -2.11 -1.06
CA GLY A 227 -21.39 -1.48 -1.85
C GLY A 227 -21.64 -2.22 -3.15
N GLU A 228 -22.67 -1.81 -3.89
CA GLU A 228 -23.00 -2.36 -5.20
C GLU A 228 -22.98 -1.23 -6.24
N LEU A 229 -22.18 -1.42 -7.31
CA LEU A 229 -22.13 -0.46 -8.42
C LEU A 229 -23.47 -0.46 -9.18
N PRO A 230 -24.00 0.69 -9.58
CA PRO A 230 -25.14 0.75 -10.49
C PRO A 230 -24.74 0.23 -11.89
N ASP A 231 -25.75 -0.07 -12.72
CA ASP A 231 -25.50 -0.48 -14.09
C ASP A 231 -24.74 0.61 -14.86
N GLY A 232 -23.70 0.21 -15.57
CA GLY A 232 -22.86 1.09 -16.36
C GLY A 232 -21.70 1.79 -15.58
N ALA A 233 -21.65 1.67 -14.25
CA ALA A 233 -20.49 2.13 -13.50
C ALA A 233 -19.39 1.04 -13.47
N GLY A 234 -18.15 1.49 -13.55
CA GLY A 234 -16.98 0.63 -13.60
C GLY A 234 -15.79 1.14 -12.79
N TRP A 235 -14.61 0.73 -13.21
CA TRP A 235 -13.36 1.16 -12.59
C TRP A 235 -13.12 2.68 -12.67
N PRO A 236 -13.48 3.38 -13.76
CA PRO A 236 -13.31 4.84 -13.82
C PRO A 236 -14.03 5.56 -12.69
N GLU A 237 -15.33 5.30 -12.53
CA GLU A 237 -16.17 5.94 -11.52
C GLU A 237 -15.74 5.52 -10.11
N LEU A 238 -15.34 4.25 -9.94
CA LEU A 238 -14.87 3.73 -8.65
C LEU A 238 -13.57 4.39 -8.22
N LEU A 239 -12.60 4.53 -9.13
CA LEU A 239 -11.34 5.21 -8.85
C LEU A 239 -11.55 6.71 -8.62
N ASP A 240 -12.36 7.39 -9.42
CA ASP A 240 -12.68 8.82 -9.23
C ASP A 240 -13.31 9.09 -7.85
N ALA A 241 -14.19 8.20 -7.40
CA ALA A 241 -14.84 8.34 -6.09
C ALA A 241 -13.91 8.03 -4.91
N ALA A 242 -13.08 6.99 -4.99
CA ALA A 242 -12.37 6.44 -3.84
C ALA A 242 -10.90 6.88 -3.75
N PHE A 243 -10.26 7.23 -4.89
CA PHE A 243 -8.82 7.56 -4.91
C PHE A 243 -8.54 9.03 -4.51
N PRO A 244 -7.41 9.29 -3.83
CA PRO A 244 -6.53 8.33 -3.17
C PRO A 244 -7.19 7.72 -1.92
N PRO A 245 -6.68 6.55 -1.43
CA PRO A 245 -7.28 5.85 -0.29
C PRO A 245 -7.46 6.74 0.94
N GLY A 246 -8.64 6.70 1.54
CA GLY A 246 -8.99 7.54 2.69
C GLY A 246 -8.12 7.27 3.92
N SER A 247 -7.75 6.01 4.14
CA SER A 247 -6.95 5.58 5.29
C SER A 247 -5.54 6.17 5.36
N VAL A 248 -5.03 6.65 4.21
CA VAL A 248 -3.68 7.25 4.07
C VAL A 248 -3.71 8.74 3.67
N THR A 249 -4.87 9.35 3.70
CA THR A 249 -5.08 10.80 3.45
C THR A 249 -5.53 11.53 4.70
N GLY A 250 -6.81 11.54 4.97
CA GLY A 250 -7.41 12.19 6.14
C GLY A 250 -8.83 12.66 5.88
N ALA A 251 -9.43 13.28 6.87
CA ALA A 251 -10.83 13.70 6.85
C ALA A 251 -10.99 15.17 7.25
N PRO A 252 -11.68 16.01 6.47
CA PRO A 252 -12.16 15.81 5.10
C PRO A 252 -11.01 15.63 4.10
N LYS A 253 -11.18 14.73 3.12
CA LYS A 253 -10.11 14.34 2.17
C LYS A 253 -9.50 15.54 1.44
N SER A 254 -10.30 16.43 0.89
CA SER A 254 -9.83 17.61 0.14
C SER A 254 -9.00 18.58 0.98
N SER A 255 -9.33 18.77 2.25
CA SER A 255 -8.56 19.62 3.17
C SER A 255 -7.26 18.92 3.57
N ALA A 256 -7.31 17.61 3.86
CA ALA A 256 -6.13 16.82 4.19
C ALA A 256 -5.11 16.82 3.04
N LEU A 257 -5.54 16.65 1.79
CA LEU A 257 -4.65 16.68 0.62
C LEU A 257 -3.89 18.00 0.47
N ARG A 258 -4.55 19.15 0.69
CA ARG A 258 -3.88 20.48 0.67
C ARG A 258 -2.84 20.62 1.77
N ILE A 259 -3.11 20.08 2.96
CA ILE A 259 -2.17 20.12 4.09
C ILE A 259 -0.97 19.21 3.81
N ILE A 260 -1.21 18.02 3.27
CA ILE A 260 -0.16 17.06 2.87
C ILE A 260 0.77 17.72 1.84
N GLU A 261 0.22 18.30 0.77
CA GLU A 261 0.97 18.98 -0.28
C GLU A 261 1.83 20.14 0.27
N ALA A 262 1.33 20.87 1.27
CA ALA A 262 2.07 21.98 1.88
C ALA A 262 3.19 21.53 2.83
N LEU A 263 3.14 20.34 3.38
CA LEU A 263 4.06 19.87 4.42
C LEU A 263 5.09 18.84 3.92
N GLU A 264 4.75 18.02 2.95
CA GLU A 264 5.65 16.98 2.44
C GLU A 264 6.56 17.53 1.35
N THR A 265 7.85 17.20 1.43
CA THR A 265 8.90 17.75 0.57
C THR A 265 9.30 16.83 -0.59
N ALA A 266 8.73 15.63 -0.64
CA ALA A 266 8.95 14.65 -1.70
C ALA A 266 7.62 14.03 -2.12
N PRO A 267 7.44 13.68 -3.41
CA PRO A 267 6.28 12.94 -3.85
C PRO A 267 6.24 11.56 -3.19
N ARG A 268 5.04 11.09 -2.92
CA ARG A 268 4.81 9.75 -2.34
C ARG A 268 4.98 8.65 -3.39
N GLY A 269 4.70 8.93 -4.67
CA GLY A 269 4.71 7.97 -5.75
C GLY A 269 3.75 6.80 -5.49
N PRO A 270 4.18 5.53 -5.67
CA PRO A 270 3.37 4.35 -5.39
C PRO A 270 2.98 4.19 -3.91
N TYR A 271 3.73 4.81 -2.99
CA TYR A 271 3.40 4.82 -1.57
C TYR A 271 2.11 5.60 -1.31
N CYS A 272 1.17 5.01 -0.57
CA CYS A 272 -0.19 5.54 -0.35
C CYS A 272 -1.07 5.60 -1.61
N GLY A 273 -0.61 5.04 -2.73
CA GLY A 273 -1.38 4.85 -3.94
C GLY A 273 -2.18 3.55 -3.95
N GLY A 274 -2.52 3.06 -5.14
CA GLY A 274 -3.21 1.80 -5.37
C GLY A 274 -2.35 0.83 -6.19
N ILE A 275 -2.13 -0.39 -5.71
CA ILE A 275 -1.32 -1.40 -6.40
C ILE A 275 -2.06 -2.73 -6.42
N GLY A 276 -2.22 -3.34 -7.60
CA GLY A 276 -2.88 -4.62 -7.68
C GLY A 276 -3.15 -5.07 -9.11
N TRP A 277 -4.25 -5.77 -9.28
CA TRP A 277 -4.63 -6.40 -10.53
C TRP A 277 -6.13 -6.33 -10.80
N VAL A 278 -6.48 -6.42 -12.10
CA VAL A 278 -7.85 -6.56 -12.59
C VAL A 278 -7.88 -7.65 -13.65
N ASP A 279 -8.77 -8.63 -13.51
CA ASP A 279 -9.11 -9.62 -14.51
C ASP A 279 -10.46 -9.20 -15.12
N ALA A 280 -10.38 -8.44 -16.20
CA ALA A 280 -11.54 -7.86 -16.84
C ALA A 280 -12.46 -8.93 -17.44
N ASP A 281 -11.89 -10.06 -17.91
CA ASP A 281 -12.67 -11.18 -18.49
C ASP A 281 -13.54 -11.86 -17.44
N ARG A 282 -13.12 -11.82 -16.16
CA ARG A 282 -13.88 -12.37 -15.03
C ARG A 282 -14.69 -11.33 -14.27
N GLY A 283 -14.50 -10.05 -14.58
CA GLY A 283 -15.11 -8.94 -13.84
C GLY A 283 -14.64 -8.87 -12.37
N THR A 284 -13.39 -9.26 -12.10
CA THR A 284 -12.81 -9.27 -10.74
C THR A 284 -11.55 -8.43 -10.69
N GLY A 285 -11.25 -7.85 -9.54
CA GLY A 285 -10.01 -7.12 -9.33
C GLY A 285 -9.76 -6.81 -7.87
N GLU A 286 -8.48 -6.59 -7.54
CA GLU A 286 -8.02 -6.31 -6.21
C GLU A 286 -6.86 -5.30 -6.25
N LEU A 287 -7.07 -4.16 -5.60
CA LEU A 287 -6.06 -3.12 -5.41
C LEU A 287 -5.80 -2.98 -3.92
N ALA A 288 -4.55 -3.06 -3.52
CA ALA A 288 -4.09 -2.77 -2.17
C ALA A 288 -3.72 -1.29 -2.01
N VAL A 289 -3.81 -0.77 -0.80
CA VAL A 289 -3.17 0.49 -0.45
C VAL A 289 -1.65 0.32 -0.54
N GLY A 290 -0.96 1.20 -1.25
CA GLY A 290 0.49 1.12 -1.48
C GLY A 290 1.33 1.43 -0.24
N ILE A 291 1.05 0.80 0.91
CA ILE A 291 1.87 0.86 2.12
C ILE A 291 2.78 -0.36 2.24
N ARG A 292 3.86 -0.23 3.03
CA ARG A 292 4.92 -1.27 3.08
C ARG A 292 5.45 -1.60 1.69
N THR A 293 5.62 -0.56 0.88
CA THR A 293 5.93 -0.63 -0.54
C THR A 293 7.26 0.02 -0.82
N PHE A 294 8.11 -0.69 -1.55
CA PHE A 294 9.35 -0.19 -2.13
C PHE A 294 9.15 0.07 -3.62
N TRP A 295 9.89 1.06 -4.14
CA TRP A 295 9.97 1.26 -5.58
C TRP A 295 11.36 1.73 -5.97
N ILE A 296 11.74 1.44 -7.22
CA ILE A 296 13.01 1.87 -7.79
C ILE A 296 12.75 3.00 -8.79
N ASP A 297 13.41 4.14 -8.57
CA ASP A 297 13.52 5.18 -9.57
C ASP A 297 14.86 5.05 -10.28
N ARG A 298 14.82 5.05 -11.63
CA ARG A 298 16.02 5.00 -12.46
C ARG A 298 16.18 6.29 -13.21
N ALA A 299 17.35 6.91 -13.06
CA ALA A 299 17.74 8.05 -13.88
C ALA A 299 18.24 7.60 -15.26
N ASP A 300 18.16 8.48 -16.24
CA ASP A 300 18.70 8.24 -17.58
C ASP A 300 20.21 7.96 -17.59
N THR A 301 20.92 8.42 -16.56
CA THR A 301 22.37 8.15 -16.35
C THR A 301 22.66 6.70 -15.92
N GLY A 302 21.64 5.87 -15.68
CA GLY A 302 21.75 4.51 -15.15
C GLY A 302 21.86 4.43 -13.64
N ALA A 303 21.86 5.55 -12.90
CA ALA A 303 21.77 5.55 -11.45
C ALA A 303 20.37 5.06 -11.03
N ALA A 304 20.32 4.22 -10.00
CA ALA A 304 19.09 3.69 -9.43
C ALA A 304 19.02 4.00 -7.94
N VAL A 305 17.84 4.38 -7.49
CA VAL A 305 17.56 4.61 -6.07
C VAL A 305 16.35 3.80 -5.65
N LEU A 306 16.48 3.12 -4.52
CA LEU A 306 15.37 2.44 -3.86
C LEU A 306 14.70 3.44 -2.91
N ARG A 307 13.38 3.49 -2.99
CA ARG A 307 12.56 4.34 -2.14
C ARG A 307 11.60 3.52 -1.30
N PHE A 308 11.24 4.06 -0.17
CA PHE A 308 10.28 3.48 0.76
C PHE A 308 9.54 4.60 1.50
N GLY A 309 8.21 4.54 1.55
CA GLY A 309 7.39 5.50 2.28
C GLY A 309 7.01 5.00 3.67
N THR A 310 6.97 5.93 4.65
CA THR A 310 6.45 5.69 6.00
C THR A 310 5.76 6.94 6.51
N GLY A 311 4.76 6.77 7.38
CA GLY A 311 4.00 7.88 7.91
C GLY A 311 3.00 7.45 8.98
N ALA A 312 2.30 8.44 9.53
CA ALA A 312 1.28 8.25 10.55
C ALA A 312 0.07 9.17 10.33
N GLY A 313 -1.09 8.75 10.79
CA GLY A 313 -2.29 9.57 10.84
C GLY A 313 -2.26 10.49 12.06
N ILE A 314 -2.18 11.79 11.81
CA ILE A 314 -2.07 12.79 12.87
C ILE A 314 -3.47 13.23 13.30
N THR A 315 -3.76 13.07 14.58
CA THR A 315 -5.01 13.48 15.23
C THR A 315 -4.75 14.55 16.29
N TRP A 316 -5.80 15.04 16.93
CA TRP A 316 -5.67 15.99 18.04
C TRP A 316 -4.77 15.48 19.18
N GLY A 317 -4.87 14.18 19.49
CA GLY A 317 -4.11 13.53 20.56
C GLY A 317 -2.68 13.14 20.20
N SER A 318 -2.25 13.33 18.95
CA SER A 318 -0.91 12.95 18.51
C SER A 318 0.20 13.71 19.22
N ASP A 319 1.17 12.98 19.78
CA ASP A 319 2.42 13.54 20.29
C ASP A 319 3.48 13.51 19.17
N PRO A 320 4.13 14.65 18.85
CA PRO A 320 5.07 14.75 17.74
C PRO A 320 6.23 13.76 17.80
N GLU A 321 6.76 13.47 18.99
CA GLU A 321 7.89 12.56 19.15
C GLU A 321 7.45 11.10 19.08
N ALA A 322 6.27 10.79 19.60
CA ALA A 322 5.68 9.46 19.49
C ALA A 322 5.34 9.13 18.03
N GLU A 323 4.78 10.07 17.25
CA GLU A 323 4.49 9.88 15.83
C GLU A 323 5.77 9.67 15.01
N TRP A 324 6.84 10.43 15.30
CA TRP A 324 8.16 10.18 14.70
C TRP A 324 8.62 8.74 15.00
N ALA A 325 8.61 8.34 16.27
CA ALA A 325 9.05 7.00 16.69
C ALA A 325 8.21 5.90 16.02
N GLU A 326 6.91 6.13 15.81
CA GLU A 326 6.03 5.20 15.10
C GLU A 326 6.46 5.03 13.63
N THR A 327 6.84 6.12 12.93
CA THR A 327 7.34 6.00 11.55
C THR A 327 8.64 5.22 11.46
N GLU A 328 9.55 5.38 12.44
CA GLU A 328 10.79 4.61 12.53
C GLU A 328 10.47 3.12 12.75
N LEU A 329 9.57 2.81 13.69
CA LEU A 329 9.17 1.44 14.00
C LEU A 329 8.54 0.74 12.79
N LYS A 330 7.63 1.43 12.06
CA LYS A 330 6.99 0.91 10.85
C LYS A 330 8.00 0.59 9.74
N ALA A 331 9.06 1.38 9.63
CA ALA A 331 10.09 1.21 8.60
C ALA A 331 11.15 0.17 8.96
N SER A 332 11.53 0.05 10.24
CA SER A 332 12.73 -0.64 10.70
C SER A 332 12.90 -2.05 10.16
N ARG A 333 11.88 -2.90 10.31
CA ARG A 333 11.93 -4.29 9.84
C ARG A 333 12.03 -4.39 8.31
N LEU A 334 11.26 -3.58 7.60
CA LEU A 334 11.22 -3.59 6.13
C LEU A 334 12.54 -3.11 5.54
N LEU A 335 13.13 -2.04 6.11
CA LEU A 335 14.45 -1.56 5.71
C LEU A 335 15.54 -2.59 6.01
N ALA A 336 15.48 -3.29 7.16
CA ALA A 336 16.42 -4.36 7.48
C ALA A 336 16.33 -5.51 6.47
N VAL A 337 15.12 -5.91 6.04
CA VAL A 337 14.93 -6.91 4.98
C VAL A 337 15.50 -6.41 3.65
N ALA A 338 15.19 -5.19 3.24
CA ALA A 338 15.68 -4.61 2.00
C ALA A 338 17.20 -4.40 1.98
N SER A 339 17.83 -4.16 3.13
CA SER A 339 19.27 -4.02 3.28
C SER A 339 20.01 -5.34 3.47
N GLY A 340 19.31 -6.49 3.44
CA GLY A 340 19.94 -7.80 3.66
C GLY A 340 20.46 -8.03 5.08
N ALA A 341 20.12 -7.14 6.02
CA ALA A 341 20.53 -7.21 7.42
C ALA A 341 19.58 -8.09 8.29
N TYR A 342 18.54 -8.64 7.69
CA TYR A 342 17.57 -9.49 8.36
C TYR A 342 17.97 -10.94 8.24
N GLU A 343 18.51 -11.53 9.33
CA GLU A 343 18.64 -12.99 9.43
C GLU A 343 17.24 -13.60 9.49
N VAL A 344 16.87 -14.32 8.44
CA VAL A 344 15.63 -15.09 8.43
C VAL A 344 15.79 -16.25 9.41
N THR A 345 15.50 -16.01 10.68
CA THR A 345 15.31 -17.09 11.64
C THR A 345 14.25 -18.05 11.11
N ALA A 346 14.47 -19.34 11.26
CA ALA A 346 13.61 -20.40 10.73
C ALA A 346 12.12 -20.13 10.96
N PRO A 347 11.22 -20.62 10.07
CA PRO A 347 9.80 -20.39 10.22
C PRO A 347 9.36 -20.83 11.61
N TYR A 348 8.57 -19.98 12.27
CA TYR A 348 7.88 -20.34 13.51
C TYR A 348 7.13 -21.67 13.27
N ARG A 349 7.68 -22.76 13.78
CA ARG A 349 6.94 -24.02 13.86
C ARG A 349 5.87 -23.79 14.95
N ALA A 350 4.62 -23.82 14.55
CA ALA A 350 3.52 -23.97 15.50
C ALA A 350 3.82 -25.25 16.33
N GLU A 351 4.22 -25.07 17.57
CA GLU A 351 4.22 -26.14 18.55
C GLU A 351 2.75 -26.49 18.82
N GLY A 352 2.30 -27.62 18.37
CA GLY A 352 0.96 -28.11 18.71
C GLY A 352 0.33 -29.11 17.76
N GLU A 353 1.07 -30.12 17.29
CA GLU A 353 0.44 -31.42 16.99
C GLU A 353 1.36 -32.50 17.56
N GLY A 354 1.12 -32.80 18.82
CA GLY A 354 1.65 -33.95 19.48
C GLY A 354 0.64 -34.47 20.51
N LEU A 355 0.24 -35.73 20.29
CA LEU A 355 -0.38 -36.67 21.24
C LEU A 355 -1.91 -36.77 21.13
N THR A 356 -2.39 -37.76 20.67
CA THR A 356 -2.63 -39.21 20.60
C THR A 356 -3.93 -39.45 19.85
#